data_16805551629657f10c2977335ee258e5
#
_entry.id   16805551629657f10c2977335ee258e5
#
_cell.length_a   1.000
_cell.length_b   1.000
_cell.length_c   1.000
_cell.angle_alpha   90.00
_cell.angle_beta   90.00
_cell.angle_gamma   90.00
#
_symmetry.space_group_name_H-M   'P 1'
#
loop_
_entity.id
_entity.type
_entity.pdbx_description
1 polymer ?
#
loop_
_entity_poly.entity_id
_entity_poly.type
_entity_poly.pdbx_seq_one_letter_code
_entity_poly.pdbx_strand_id
1 'polypeptide(L)'
;KQNGQEIAYKVGDNQAKTYGGIPVFGLYADWRNTVEVEYDRWQGDQMKHIKETYRIWTAPAYVETDGYGARDTGFFNPEVKKVDPEFKDRLYFVNNLGQLDARSTKTVWNNPVGGALQWNYSPQNTIIDTTGEIRWYMLPETIYSFDNIWYGGTMMGFRQEADGAMSWGYGQRYAKYDIMGREIFNRRLPTGYADFSHASKKIESNGHY
;
A
#
# COMPACT_ATOMS: atom_id res chain seq x y z
N LYS A 1 -12.27 -11.73 13.53
CA LYS A 1 -13.45 -10.90 13.86
C LYS A 1 -14.72 -11.67 13.52
N GLN A 2 -15.78 -11.40 14.23
CA GLN A 2 -17.09 -11.97 13.93
C GLN A 2 -17.51 -11.50 12.53
N ASN A 3 -17.88 -12.41 11.63
CA ASN A 3 -18.16 -12.16 10.22
C ASN A 3 -16.95 -11.64 9.40
N GLY A 4 -15.74 -11.84 9.90
CA GLY A 4 -14.54 -11.46 9.17
C GLY A 4 -14.27 -12.34 7.96
N GLN A 5 -13.58 -11.80 6.97
CA GLN A 5 -13.14 -12.54 5.80
C GLN A 5 -11.81 -13.24 6.08
N GLU A 6 -11.76 -14.54 5.86
CA GLU A 6 -10.51 -15.30 5.88
C GLU A 6 -9.72 -15.03 4.60
N ILE A 7 -8.39 -14.95 4.73
CA ILE A 7 -7.47 -14.81 3.61
C ILE A 7 -6.53 -15.99 3.62
N ALA A 8 -6.48 -16.73 2.52
CA ALA A 8 -5.57 -17.83 2.31
C ALA A 8 -4.74 -17.63 1.03
N TYR A 9 -3.46 -17.91 1.11
CA TYR A 9 -2.55 -17.82 -0.04
C TYR A 9 -1.37 -18.79 0.12
N LYS A 10 -0.69 -19.03 -1.00
CA LYS A 10 0.52 -19.85 -1.02
C LYS A 10 1.75 -18.97 -1.11
N VAL A 11 2.76 -19.34 -0.33
CA VAL A 11 4.09 -18.71 -0.37
C VAL A 11 5.06 -19.64 -1.07
N GLY A 12 5.64 -19.19 -2.16
CA GLY A 12 6.66 -19.97 -2.89
C GLY A 12 8.06 -19.78 -2.28
N ASP A 13 8.98 -20.67 -2.63
CA ASP A 13 10.36 -20.67 -2.14
C ASP A 13 11.08 -19.34 -2.39
N ASN A 14 10.84 -18.71 -3.54
CA ASN A 14 11.46 -17.44 -3.87
C ASN A 14 10.97 -16.32 -2.95
N GLN A 15 9.70 -16.31 -2.60
CA GLN A 15 9.13 -15.35 -1.65
C GLN A 15 9.70 -15.58 -0.25
N ALA A 16 9.70 -16.83 0.21
CA ALA A 16 10.26 -17.16 1.51
C ALA A 16 11.75 -16.79 1.62
N LYS A 17 12.55 -17.01 0.57
CA LYS A 17 13.94 -16.56 0.51
C LYS A 17 14.09 -15.05 0.51
N THR A 18 13.26 -14.36 -0.26
CA THR A 18 13.30 -12.88 -0.37
C THR A 18 13.03 -12.20 0.96
N TYR A 19 12.09 -12.72 1.75
CA TYR A 19 11.71 -12.12 3.03
C TYR A 19 12.36 -12.77 4.25
N GLY A 20 13.19 -13.79 4.04
CA GLY A 20 13.82 -14.55 5.14
C GLY A 20 12.80 -15.32 6.00
N GLY A 21 11.65 -15.64 5.44
CA GLY A 21 10.55 -16.31 6.12
C GLY A 21 9.25 -16.24 5.34
N ILE A 22 8.17 -16.63 6.00
CA ILE A 22 6.82 -16.57 5.40
C ILE A 22 6.23 -15.17 5.60
N PRO A 23 6.03 -14.36 4.54
CA PRO A 23 5.39 -13.07 4.67
C PRO A 23 3.91 -13.24 5.04
N VAL A 24 3.49 -12.61 6.13
CA VAL A 24 2.11 -12.64 6.59
C VAL A 24 1.41 -11.37 6.13
N PHE A 25 0.29 -11.54 5.44
CA PHE A 25 -0.48 -10.47 4.82
C PHE A 25 -1.95 -10.53 5.26
N GLY A 26 -2.59 -9.38 5.32
CA GLY A 26 -4.05 -9.27 5.44
C GLY A 26 -4.59 -9.50 6.84
N LEU A 27 -3.81 -9.25 7.88
CA LEU A 27 -4.27 -9.27 9.26
C LEU A 27 -5.26 -8.11 9.53
N TYR A 28 -6.22 -8.35 10.41
CA TYR A 28 -7.07 -7.28 10.93
C TYR A 28 -6.27 -6.36 11.86
N ALA A 29 -6.44 -5.07 11.72
CA ALA A 29 -5.88 -4.08 12.63
C ALA A 29 -6.60 -4.10 13.98
N ASP A 30 -5.90 -3.70 15.04
CA ASP A 30 -6.37 -3.70 16.43
C ASP A 30 -7.08 -4.99 16.83
N TRP A 31 -6.43 -6.11 16.52
CA TRP A 31 -7.05 -7.42 16.69
C TRP A 31 -6.04 -8.50 17.01
N ARG A 32 -6.49 -9.51 17.76
CA ARG A 32 -5.75 -10.75 17.97
C ARG A 32 -6.04 -11.73 16.83
N ASN A 33 -5.22 -11.70 15.82
CA ASN A 33 -5.35 -12.56 14.65
C ASN A 33 -4.87 -13.98 14.93
N THR A 34 -5.46 -14.94 14.26
CA THR A 34 -4.99 -16.33 14.21
C THR A 34 -4.44 -16.57 12.79
N VAL A 35 -3.22 -17.05 12.72
CA VAL A 35 -2.54 -17.40 11.45
C VAL A 35 -2.22 -18.89 11.50
N GLU A 36 -2.71 -19.63 10.53
CA GLU A 36 -2.36 -21.02 10.33
C GLU A 36 -1.37 -21.13 9.19
N VAL A 37 -0.29 -21.87 9.41
CA VAL A 37 0.75 -22.11 8.42
C VAL A 37 0.87 -23.60 8.21
N GLU A 38 0.71 -24.03 6.97
CA GLU A 38 0.84 -25.43 6.56
C GLU A 38 1.98 -25.55 5.58
N TYR A 39 2.90 -26.48 5.83
CA TYR A 39 4.04 -26.73 4.97
C TYR A 39 4.55 -28.17 5.10
N ASP A 40 5.24 -28.61 4.08
CA ASP A 40 5.93 -29.89 4.09
C ASP A 40 7.44 -29.68 4.30
N ARG A 41 8.03 -30.50 5.15
CA ARG A 41 9.50 -30.51 5.32
C ARG A 41 10.06 -31.92 5.45
N TRP A 42 11.27 -32.08 5.01
CA TRP A 42 12.03 -33.31 5.23
C TRP A 42 12.47 -33.45 6.69
N GLN A 43 12.20 -34.60 7.27
CA GLN A 43 12.71 -35.00 8.58
C GLN A 43 13.41 -36.34 8.44
N GLY A 44 14.72 -36.34 8.30
CA GLY A 44 15.47 -37.48 7.79
C GLY A 44 15.05 -37.79 6.36
N ASP A 45 14.69 -39.03 6.09
CA ASP A 45 14.28 -39.50 4.75
C ASP A 45 12.76 -39.48 4.54
N GLN A 46 12.03 -38.87 5.44
CA GLN A 46 10.57 -38.77 5.36
C GLN A 46 10.09 -37.33 5.21
N MET A 47 9.17 -37.13 4.28
CA MET A 47 8.43 -35.87 4.16
C MET A 47 7.33 -35.84 5.24
N LYS A 48 7.30 -34.79 6.02
CA LYS A 48 6.24 -34.56 7.02
C LYS A 48 5.49 -33.30 6.70
N HIS A 49 4.18 -33.43 6.72
CA HIS A 49 3.26 -32.31 6.71
C HIS A 49 3.16 -31.70 8.11
N ILE A 50 3.32 -30.41 8.20
CA ILE A 50 3.33 -29.66 9.45
C ILE A 50 2.27 -28.58 9.35
N LYS A 51 1.48 -28.47 10.41
CA LYS A 51 0.51 -27.38 10.62
C LYS A 51 0.84 -26.69 11.93
N GLU A 52 1.03 -25.39 11.85
CA GLU A 52 1.33 -24.55 13.00
C GLU A 52 0.31 -23.41 13.10
N THR A 53 -0.01 -23.02 14.32
CA THR A 53 -0.96 -21.93 14.59
C THR A 53 -0.29 -20.85 15.42
N TYR A 54 -0.34 -19.63 14.91
CA TYR A 54 0.19 -18.45 15.56
C TYR A 54 -0.92 -17.47 15.94
N ARG A 55 -0.75 -16.81 17.07
CA ARG A 55 -1.64 -15.73 17.49
C ARG A 55 -0.85 -14.42 17.48
N ILE A 56 -1.27 -13.51 16.59
CA ILE A 56 -0.57 -12.25 16.34
C ILE A 56 -1.49 -11.10 16.73
N TRP A 57 -1.06 -10.30 17.68
CA TRP A 57 -1.72 -9.05 18.00
C TRP A 57 -1.21 -7.95 17.09
N THR A 58 -2.11 -7.22 16.45
CA THR A 58 -1.80 -6.10 15.58
C THR A 58 -2.23 -4.79 16.21
N ALA A 59 -1.43 -3.75 16.04
CA ALA A 59 -1.79 -2.40 16.43
C ALA A 59 -2.98 -1.88 15.57
N PRO A 60 -3.65 -0.80 16.02
CA PRO A 60 -4.58 -0.07 15.17
C PRO A 60 -3.91 0.39 13.87
N ALA A 61 -4.68 0.44 12.79
CA ALA A 61 -4.22 1.07 11.57
C ALA A 61 -4.06 2.58 11.82
N TYR A 62 -2.86 3.07 11.60
CA TYR A 62 -2.50 4.46 11.91
C TYR A 62 -1.55 5.00 10.85
N VAL A 63 -1.83 6.20 10.36
CA VAL A 63 -0.95 6.98 9.51
C VAL A 63 -0.72 8.32 10.17
N GLU A 64 0.53 8.64 10.43
CA GLU A 64 0.93 9.97 10.81
C GLU A 64 1.15 10.79 9.54
N THR A 65 0.34 11.82 9.36
CA THR A 65 0.50 12.76 8.27
C THR A 65 1.06 14.05 8.86
N ASP A 66 2.37 14.13 8.87
CA ASP A 66 3.06 15.32 9.34
C ASP A 66 3.79 15.99 8.18
N GLY A 67 3.25 17.02 7.67
CA GLY A 67 3.98 17.82 6.70
C GLY A 67 3.76 19.31 6.92
N TYR A 68 2.64 19.68 7.54
CA TYR A 68 2.24 21.09 7.69
C TYR A 68 1.50 21.36 9.00
N GLY A 69 1.78 20.60 10.04
CA GLY A 69 1.18 20.77 11.35
C GLY A 69 -0.25 20.28 11.47
N ALA A 70 -0.77 19.58 10.49
CA ALA A 70 -2.02 18.85 10.59
C ALA A 70 -1.71 17.40 10.94
N ARG A 71 -2.23 16.94 12.04
CA ARG A 71 -2.24 15.54 12.40
C ARG A 71 -3.57 14.95 11.92
N ASP A 72 -3.54 14.31 10.80
CA ASP A 72 -4.62 13.43 10.45
C ASP A 72 -4.30 12.06 11.03
N THR A 73 -5.13 11.61 11.94
CA THR A 73 -4.95 10.36 12.68
C THR A 73 -5.77 9.22 12.12
N GLY A 74 -6.47 9.45 11.01
CA GLY A 74 -7.42 8.48 10.50
C GLY A 74 -7.25 8.13 9.03
N PHE A 75 -7.27 6.84 8.74
CA PHE A 75 -7.69 6.37 7.42
C PHE A 75 -9.15 6.72 7.19
N PHE A 76 -9.54 6.82 5.91
CA PHE A 76 -10.95 6.84 5.56
C PHE A 76 -11.67 5.63 6.18
N ASN A 77 -12.90 5.86 6.63
CA ASN A 77 -13.73 4.83 7.22
C ASN A 77 -14.88 4.50 6.25
N PRO A 78 -14.74 3.47 5.42
CA PRO A 78 -15.74 3.16 4.42
C PRO A 78 -16.99 2.58 5.07
N GLU A 79 -18.15 3.09 4.68
CA GLU A 79 -19.44 2.51 5.03
C GLU A 79 -19.90 1.57 3.92
N VAL A 80 -19.94 0.27 4.20
CA VAL A 80 -20.40 -0.73 3.25
C VAL A 80 -21.92 -0.74 3.19
N LYS A 81 -22.49 -0.28 2.11
CA LYS A 81 -23.95 -0.24 1.90
C LYS A 81 -24.49 -1.55 1.34
N LYS A 82 -23.76 -2.18 0.47
CA LYS A 82 -24.17 -3.42 -0.21
C LYS A 82 -22.93 -4.16 -0.71
N VAL A 83 -22.97 -5.46 -0.59
CA VAL A 83 -22.00 -6.37 -1.21
C VAL A 83 -22.76 -7.30 -2.15
N ASP A 84 -22.39 -7.28 -3.42
CA ASP A 84 -22.91 -8.25 -4.37
C ASP A 84 -22.28 -9.62 -4.06
N PRO A 85 -23.04 -10.72 -4.07
CA PRO A 85 -22.50 -12.05 -3.77
C PRO A 85 -21.31 -12.48 -4.63
N GLU A 86 -21.22 -12.00 -5.86
CA GLU A 86 -20.07 -12.27 -6.74
C GLU A 86 -18.76 -11.68 -6.20
N PHE A 87 -18.85 -10.59 -5.42
CA PHE A 87 -17.69 -9.82 -4.96
C PHE A 87 -17.39 -10.02 -3.47
N LYS A 88 -18.15 -10.83 -2.74
CA LYS A 88 -18.10 -10.93 -1.28
C LYS A 88 -16.76 -11.38 -0.68
N ASP A 89 -15.97 -12.15 -1.45
CA ASP A 89 -14.71 -12.74 -0.99
C ASP A 89 -13.48 -12.07 -1.62
N ARG A 90 -13.64 -10.86 -2.14
CA ARG A 90 -12.55 -10.11 -2.78
C ARG A 90 -11.93 -9.11 -1.81
N LEU A 91 -10.69 -8.76 -2.12
CA LEU A 91 -9.99 -7.61 -1.53
C LEU A 91 -9.95 -6.47 -2.54
N TYR A 92 -10.08 -5.25 -2.05
CA TYR A 92 -10.13 -4.05 -2.88
C TYR A 92 -8.96 -3.15 -2.58
N PHE A 93 -8.17 -2.88 -3.60
CA PHE A 93 -7.11 -1.89 -3.52
C PHE A 93 -7.70 -0.49 -3.71
N VAL A 94 -7.52 0.37 -2.73
CA VAL A 94 -8.05 1.73 -2.73
C VAL A 94 -6.89 2.73 -2.72
N ASN A 95 -6.82 3.54 -3.76
CA ASN A 95 -5.91 4.69 -3.81
C ASN A 95 -6.70 5.93 -3.39
N ASN A 96 -6.50 6.33 -2.16
CA ASN A 96 -7.14 7.49 -1.56
C ASN A 96 -6.12 8.56 -1.16
N LEU A 97 -6.60 9.77 -0.93
CA LEU A 97 -5.80 10.90 -0.49
C LEU A 97 -6.32 11.40 0.85
N GLY A 98 -5.46 11.41 1.85
CA GLY A 98 -5.72 12.08 3.11
C GLY A 98 -5.37 13.56 3.01
N GLN A 99 -6.20 14.39 3.60
CA GLN A 99 -5.93 15.82 3.70
C GLN A 99 -4.91 16.09 4.80
N LEU A 100 -3.74 16.62 4.42
CA LEU A 100 -2.68 16.94 5.39
C LEU A 100 -2.99 18.16 6.25
N ASP A 101 -3.65 19.16 5.67
CA ASP A 101 -4.02 20.41 6.34
C ASP A 101 -5.34 20.93 5.75
N ALA A 102 -6.25 21.35 6.60
CA ALA A 102 -7.50 21.97 6.18
C ALA A 102 -7.28 23.20 5.26
N ARG A 103 -6.11 23.81 5.34
CA ARG A 103 -5.70 24.91 4.46
C ARG A 103 -5.20 24.43 3.10
N SER A 104 -4.69 23.23 2.98
CA SER A 104 -4.10 22.73 1.74
C SER A 104 -5.11 22.60 0.61
N THR A 105 -6.33 22.20 0.89
CA THR A 105 -7.42 22.16 -0.09
C THR A 105 -7.82 23.53 -0.63
N LYS A 106 -7.65 24.57 0.19
CA LYS A 106 -7.95 25.94 -0.23
C LYS A 106 -6.81 26.58 -1.01
N THR A 107 -5.59 26.13 -0.78
CA THR A 107 -4.37 26.70 -1.39
C THR A 107 -3.98 26.03 -2.69
N VAL A 108 -4.32 24.77 -2.91
CA VAL A 108 -3.95 24.01 -4.10
C VAL A 108 -4.39 24.71 -5.40
N TRP A 109 -5.61 25.23 -5.45
CA TRP A 109 -6.15 25.86 -6.63
C TRP A 109 -6.00 27.39 -6.65
N ASN A 110 -5.74 28.00 -5.50
CA ASN A 110 -5.67 29.46 -5.33
C ASN A 110 -4.23 29.98 -5.17
N ASN A 111 -3.24 29.09 -5.15
CA ASN A 111 -1.87 29.54 -5.02
C ASN A 111 -1.28 29.86 -6.41
N PRO A 112 -0.91 31.12 -6.66
CA PRO A 112 -0.41 31.55 -7.97
C PRO A 112 0.97 30.96 -8.30
N VAL A 113 1.68 30.38 -7.32
CA VAL A 113 3.05 29.89 -7.50
C VAL A 113 3.10 28.37 -7.68
N GLY A 114 2.10 27.64 -7.23
CA GLY A 114 2.28 26.20 -7.00
C GLY A 114 1.64 25.27 -8.01
N GLY A 115 0.51 25.62 -8.55
CA GLY A 115 -0.21 24.72 -9.44
C GLY A 115 -0.27 23.29 -8.90
N ALA A 116 -0.04 22.32 -9.77
CA ALA A 116 -0.02 20.89 -9.43
C ALA A 116 1.14 20.47 -8.51
N LEU A 117 2.15 21.29 -8.33
CA LEU A 117 3.30 20.99 -7.46
C LEU A 117 2.97 21.10 -5.98
N GLN A 118 1.83 21.68 -5.63
CA GLN A 118 1.39 21.85 -4.24
C GLN A 118 0.30 20.86 -3.84
N TRP A 119 0.32 19.71 -4.39
CA TRP A 119 -0.57 18.63 -3.98
C TRP A 119 -0.09 18.06 -2.63
N ASN A 120 -0.46 18.75 -1.58
CA ASN A 120 -0.10 18.45 -0.19
C ASN A 120 -1.01 17.38 0.41
N TYR A 121 -1.32 16.36 -0.35
CA TYR A 121 -2.11 15.25 0.12
C TYR A 121 -1.19 14.10 0.52
N SER A 122 -1.48 13.50 1.66
CA SER A 122 -0.88 12.24 2.03
C SER A 122 -1.60 11.12 1.31
N PRO A 123 -0.91 10.25 0.57
CA PRO A 123 -1.53 9.10 -0.02
C PRO A 123 -1.97 8.13 1.08
N GLN A 124 -3.20 7.64 0.96
CA GLN A 124 -3.77 6.64 1.84
C GLN A 124 -4.10 5.38 1.03
N ASN A 125 -3.06 4.70 0.59
CA ASN A 125 -3.22 3.46 -0.16
C ASN A 125 -3.49 2.31 0.79
N THR A 126 -4.64 1.69 0.64
CA THR A 126 -5.09 0.62 1.51
C THR A 126 -5.65 -0.55 0.71
N ILE A 127 -5.63 -1.72 1.32
CA ILE A 127 -6.47 -2.83 0.87
C ILE A 127 -7.53 -3.05 1.94
N ILE A 128 -8.77 -3.03 1.50
CA ILE A 128 -9.94 -3.30 2.35
C ILE A 128 -10.62 -4.59 1.93
N ASP A 129 -11.30 -5.22 2.86
CA ASP A 129 -12.20 -6.33 2.56
C ASP A 129 -13.65 -5.84 2.36
N THR A 130 -14.55 -6.75 2.10
CA THR A 130 -15.96 -6.44 1.86
C THR A 130 -16.74 -6.04 3.11
N THR A 131 -16.12 -6.10 4.29
CA THR A 131 -16.70 -5.55 5.51
C THR A 131 -16.25 -4.11 5.77
N GLY A 132 -15.40 -3.58 4.91
CA GLY A 132 -14.82 -2.23 5.04
C GLY A 132 -13.59 -2.18 5.96
N GLU A 133 -13.13 -3.32 6.43
CA GLU A 133 -11.96 -3.40 7.32
C GLU A 133 -10.66 -3.29 6.53
N ILE A 134 -9.71 -2.52 7.06
CA ILE A 134 -8.38 -2.39 6.48
C ILE A 134 -7.60 -3.68 6.73
N ARG A 135 -7.10 -4.26 5.65
CA ARG A 135 -6.30 -5.50 5.67
C ARG A 135 -4.83 -5.26 5.33
N TRP A 136 -4.51 -4.12 4.79
CA TRP A 136 -3.18 -3.66 4.48
C TRP A 136 -3.21 -2.15 4.23
N TYR A 137 -2.13 -1.47 4.55
CA TYR A 137 -1.93 -0.07 4.19
C TYR A 137 -0.45 0.24 3.98
N MET A 138 -0.20 1.21 3.14
CA MET A 138 1.13 1.72 2.90
C MET A 138 1.45 2.83 3.88
N LEU A 139 2.65 2.80 4.44
CA LEU A 139 3.18 3.87 5.28
C LEU A 139 3.89 4.89 4.38
N PRO A 140 3.27 6.03 4.08
CA PRO A 140 3.85 7.01 3.17
C PRO A 140 5.16 7.61 3.70
N GLU A 141 5.34 7.72 5.00
CA GLU A 141 6.54 8.23 5.65
C GLU A 141 7.80 7.38 5.37
N THR A 142 7.65 6.13 4.99
CA THR A 142 8.79 5.29 4.59
C THR A 142 9.24 5.54 3.15
N ILE A 143 8.42 6.23 2.37
CA ILE A 143 8.61 6.42 0.93
C ILE A 143 8.88 7.89 0.62
N TYR A 144 8.19 8.79 1.31
CA TYR A 144 8.27 10.22 1.10
C TYR A 144 9.16 10.91 2.13
N SER A 145 9.87 11.92 1.68
CA SER A 145 10.44 12.92 2.57
C SER A 145 9.48 14.08 2.66
N PHE A 146 8.80 14.21 3.79
CA PHE A 146 7.86 15.31 4.03
C PHE A 146 8.56 16.67 4.18
N ASP A 147 9.85 16.65 4.47
CA ASP A 147 10.68 17.88 4.53
C ASP A 147 10.99 18.45 3.15
N ASN A 148 10.72 17.71 2.10
CA ASN A 148 11.01 18.11 0.74
C ASN A 148 9.79 17.93 -0.16
N ILE A 149 9.12 19.04 -0.43
CA ILE A 149 7.91 19.08 -1.28
C ILE A 149 8.13 18.51 -2.69
N TRP A 150 9.37 18.50 -3.19
CA TRP A 150 9.73 17.91 -4.48
C TRP A 150 9.72 16.38 -4.48
N TYR A 151 9.70 15.77 -3.31
CA TYR A 151 9.74 14.33 -3.12
C TYR A 151 8.52 13.79 -2.38
N GLY A 152 7.54 14.63 -2.13
CA GLY A 152 6.28 14.27 -1.52
C GLY A 152 5.11 14.40 -2.48
N GLY A 153 3.92 14.20 -1.96
CA GLY A 153 2.67 14.46 -2.64
C GLY A 153 1.93 13.23 -3.13
N THR A 154 0.99 13.48 -4.00
CA THR A 154 0.07 12.47 -4.51
C THR A 154 0.77 11.40 -5.32
N MET A 155 0.38 10.14 -5.11
CA MET A 155 0.79 9.02 -5.95
C MET A 155 0.03 9.06 -7.28
N MET A 156 0.69 9.55 -8.31
CA MET A 156 0.13 9.69 -9.65
C MET A 156 0.20 8.38 -10.41
N GLY A 157 -0.87 8.04 -11.13
CA GLY A 157 -0.91 6.85 -11.94
C GLY A 157 -0.67 5.56 -11.14
N PHE A 158 -1.05 5.56 -9.87
CA PHE A 158 -0.90 4.41 -9.00
C PHE A 158 -1.58 3.17 -9.59
N ARG A 159 -0.85 2.07 -9.64
CA ARG A 159 -1.33 0.84 -10.23
C ARG A 159 -0.66 -0.40 -9.64
N GLN A 160 -1.37 -1.50 -9.68
CA GLN A 160 -0.80 -2.81 -9.46
C GLN A 160 -0.23 -3.35 -10.78
N GLU A 161 1.00 -3.83 -10.73
CA GLU A 161 1.68 -4.45 -11.85
C GLU A 161 1.36 -5.95 -11.93
N ALA A 162 1.66 -6.58 -13.07
CA ALA A 162 1.40 -8.01 -13.29
C ALA A 162 2.14 -8.93 -12.31
N ASP A 163 3.26 -8.47 -11.75
CA ASP A 163 4.03 -9.20 -10.74
C ASP A 163 3.51 -8.97 -9.29
N GLY A 164 2.38 -8.27 -9.15
CA GLY A 164 1.78 -7.95 -7.85
C GLY A 164 2.38 -6.74 -7.13
N ALA A 165 3.48 -6.19 -7.64
CA ALA A 165 4.06 -4.97 -7.11
C ALA A 165 3.22 -3.74 -7.47
N MET A 166 3.47 -2.64 -6.79
CA MET A 166 2.80 -1.36 -7.01
C MET A 166 3.77 -0.35 -7.61
N SER A 167 3.31 0.43 -8.58
CA SER A 167 4.10 1.49 -9.18
C SER A 167 3.31 2.80 -9.28
N TRP A 168 4.02 3.91 -9.18
CA TRP A 168 3.44 5.26 -9.26
C TRP A 168 4.49 6.31 -9.55
N GLY A 169 4.04 7.46 -10.06
CA GLY A 169 4.84 8.68 -10.13
C GLY A 169 4.57 9.60 -8.95
N TYR A 170 5.56 10.33 -8.49
CA TYR A 170 5.40 11.37 -7.49
C TYR A 170 6.52 12.41 -7.59
N GLY A 171 6.16 13.69 -7.56
CA GLY A 171 7.12 14.75 -7.79
C GLY A 171 7.97 14.47 -9.05
N GLN A 172 9.27 14.41 -8.89
CA GLN A 172 10.21 14.09 -9.98
C GLN A 172 10.67 12.63 -9.99
N ARG A 173 9.90 11.73 -9.39
CA ARG A 173 10.31 10.33 -9.20
C ARG A 173 9.25 9.37 -9.72
N TYR A 174 9.73 8.21 -10.10
CA TYR A 174 8.91 7.04 -10.41
C TYR A 174 9.38 5.87 -9.56
N ALA A 175 8.45 5.25 -8.85
CA ALA A 175 8.75 4.24 -7.87
C ALA A 175 7.97 2.94 -8.13
N LYS A 176 8.58 1.83 -7.72
CA LYS A 176 7.96 0.52 -7.67
C LYS A 176 8.33 -0.16 -6.37
N TYR A 177 7.32 -0.62 -5.65
CA TYR A 177 7.45 -1.34 -4.37
C TYR A 177 6.64 -2.62 -4.41
N ASP A 178 7.10 -3.64 -3.70
CA ASP A 178 6.26 -4.82 -3.49
C ASP A 178 5.26 -4.58 -2.36
N ILE A 179 4.32 -5.51 -2.19
CA ILE A 179 3.26 -5.39 -1.19
C ILE A 179 3.78 -5.45 0.25
N MET A 180 4.98 -5.93 0.47
CA MET A 180 5.63 -5.95 1.78
C MET A 180 6.43 -4.66 2.07
N GLY A 181 6.35 -3.67 1.17
CA GLY A 181 7.02 -2.38 1.32
C GLY A 181 8.49 -2.36 0.91
N ARG A 182 8.98 -3.42 0.24
CA ARG A 182 10.35 -3.45 -0.26
C ARG A 182 10.45 -2.65 -1.56
N GLU A 183 11.39 -1.72 -1.61
CA GLU A 183 11.70 -0.97 -2.82
C GLU A 183 12.29 -1.90 -3.89
N ILE A 184 11.67 -1.90 -5.06
CA ILE A 184 12.19 -2.56 -6.27
C ILE A 184 13.01 -1.55 -7.05
N PHE A 185 12.48 -0.35 -7.23
CA PHE A 185 13.22 0.81 -7.70
C PHE A 185 12.52 2.13 -7.30
N ASN A 186 13.31 3.19 -7.22
CA ASN A 186 12.85 4.56 -7.04
C ASN A 186 13.76 5.48 -7.85
N ARG A 187 13.32 5.89 -9.02
CA ARG A 187 14.11 6.58 -10.01
C ARG A 187 13.68 8.03 -10.15
N ARG A 188 14.65 8.91 -10.25
CA ARG A 188 14.43 10.33 -10.56
C ARG A 188 14.35 10.52 -12.07
N LEU A 189 13.52 11.47 -12.50
CA LEU A 189 13.52 11.95 -13.88
C LEU A 189 14.88 12.55 -14.24
N PRO A 190 15.30 12.44 -15.50
CA PRO A 190 16.51 13.13 -15.99
C PRO A 190 16.43 14.65 -15.76
N THR A 191 17.59 15.27 -15.65
CA THR A 191 17.69 16.74 -15.52
C THR A 191 16.98 17.44 -16.67
N GLY A 192 16.19 18.45 -16.36
CA GLY A 192 15.40 19.20 -17.35
C GLY A 192 13.93 18.82 -17.43
N TYR A 193 13.52 17.74 -16.76
CA TYR A 193 12.12 17.37 -16.61
C TYR A 193 11.61 17.78 -15.23
N ALA A 194 10.45 18.40 -15.19
CA ALA A 194 9.94 18.99 -13.95
C ALA A 194 9.09 18.02 -13.14
N ASP A 195 8.22 17.23 -13.78
CA ASP A 195 7.23 16.45 -13.07
C ASP A 195 6.72 15.28 -13.90
N PHE A 196 6.05 14.32 -13.26
CA PHE A 196 5.35 13.24 -13.92
C PHE A 196 3.93 13.64 -14.31
N SER A 197 3.44 13.03 -15.39
CA SER A 197 2.03 13.11 -15.78
C SER A 197 1.12 12.39 -14.77
N HIS A 198 -0.17 12.67 -14.84
CA HIS A 198 -1.20 12.03 -14.02
C HIS A 198 -1.31 10.52 -14.21
N ALA A 199 -0.74 9.99 -15.29
CA ALA A 199 -0.70 8.56 -15.56
C ALA A 199 0.64 8.17 -16.18
N SER A 200 1.16 7.04 -15.75
CA SER A 200 2.29 6.35 -16.37
C SER A 200 1.88 4.93 -16.68
N LYS A 201 2.27 4.44 -17.85
CA LYS A 201 1.94 3.09 -18.28
C LYS A 201 3.19 2.42 -18.82
N LYS A 202 3.41 1.20 -18.37
CA LYS A 202 4.45 0.34 -18.91
C LYS A 202 4.17 0.01 -20.37
N ILE A 203 5.18 0.13 -21.22
CA ILE A 203 5.13 -0.31 -22.61
C ILE A 203 5.45 -1.80 -22.62
N GLU A 204 4.46 -2.63 -22.93
CA GLU A 204 4.59 -4.09 -22.84
C GLU A 204 5.70 -4.65 -23.73
N SER A 205 5.96 -4.02 -24.88
CA SER A 205 6.94 -4.52 -25.86
C SER A 205 8.39 -4.39 -25.39
N ASN A 206 8.72 -3.43 -24.53
CA ASN A 206 10.10 -3.17 -24.10
C ASN A 206 10.27 -2.94 -22.59
N GLY A 207 9.19 -2.96 -21.83
CA GLY A 207 9.20 -2.78 -20.38
C GLY A 207 9.51 -1.36 -19.89
N HIS A 208 9.58 -0.36 -20.79
CA HIS A 208 9.74 1.04 -20.41
C HIS A 208 8.41 1.64 -19.91
N TYR A 209 8.52 2.71 -19.12
CA TYR A 209 7.40 3.49 -18.60
C TYR A 209 7.31 4.85 -19.25
#